data_468f93ae5bf92211aeaf32e76aa4d48e
#
_entry.id   468f93ae5bf92211aeaf32e76aa4d48e
#
_cell.length_a   1.000
_cell.length_b   1.000
_cell.length_c   1.000
_cell.angle_alpha   90.00
_cell.angle_beta   90.00
_cell.angle_gamma   90.00
#
_symmetry.space_group_name_H-M   'P 1'
#
loop_
_entity.id
_entity.type
_entity.pdbx_description
1 polymer ?
#
loop_
_entity_poly.entity_id
_entity_poly.type
_entity_poly.pdbx_seq_one_letter_code
_entity_poly.pdbx_strand_id
1 'polypeptide(L)'
;LSAATTDSAAGFVVSGKPESVARVCGVLSDTVKDENGQTPENLLWRLDVEVGFHHPAMLPAVAQVAEWAAACGLDAEQARGIAQNVLVNPVNWVAECRSMAALGVRRILEIGPSGGVAMLTQAVLDGEGIEVLDVSGAEGKAALFGG
;
A
#
# COMPACT_ATOMS: atom_id res chain seq x y z
N LEU A 1 -9.75 -12.47 -7.54
CA LEU A 1 -8.65 -11.55 -7.67
C LEU A 1 -9.16 -10.13 -7.47
N SER A 2 -8.58 -9.35 -6.61
CA SER A 2 -8.85 -7.92 -6.52
C SER A 2 -7.55 -7.14 -6.63
N ALA A 3 -7.60 -5.95 -7.24
CA ALA A 3 -6.52 -5.00 -7.15
C ALA A 3 -6.53 -4.45 -5.71
N ALA A 4 -5.46 -4.67 -4.97
CA ALA A 4 -5.38 -4.30 -3.56
C ALA A 4 -5.00 -2.83 -3.39
N THR A 5 -4.10 -2.33 -4.21
CA THR A 5 -3.63 -0.95 -4.16
C THR A 5 -3.29 -0.45 -5.56
N THR A 6 -3.44 0.86 -5.76
CA THR A 6 -2.84 1.57 -6.88
C THR A 6 -1.72 2.42 -6.29
N ASP A 7 -0.51 1.89 -6.29
CA ASP A 7 0.61 2.44 -5.52
C ASP A 7 1.37 3.53 -6.26
N SER A 8 1.28 3.50 -7.59
CA SER A 8 1.86 4.54 -8.44
C SER A 8 1.12 4.59 -9.77
N ALA A 9 1.42 5.58 -10.61
CA ALA A 9 0.93 5.62 -11.99
C ALA A 9 1.44 4.44 -12.83
N ALA A 10 2.47 3.72 -12.37
CA ALA A 10 3.16 2.66 -13.10
C ALA A 10 3.02 1.27 -12.47
N GLY A 11 2.34 1.13 -11.32
CA GLY A 11 2.24 -0.17 -10.65
C GLY A 11 1.04 -0.30 -9.73
N PHE A 12 0.67 -1.55 -9.43
CA PHE A 12 -0.39 -1.87 -8.49
C PHE A 12 -0.14 -3.24 -7.84
N VAL A 13 -0.63 -3.40 -6.62
CA VAL A 13 -0.59 -4.67 -5.91
C VAL A 13 -1.86 -5.46 -6.17
N VAL A 14 -1.70 -6.75 -6.44
CA VAL A 14 -2.82 -7.68 -6.66
C VAL A 14 -2.80 -8.75 -5.58
N SER A 15 -3.93 -8.99 -4.96
CA SER A 15 -4.13 -10.09 -4.01
C SER A 15 -5.20 -11.06 -4.49
N GLY A 16 -5.13 -12.30 -4.04
CA GLY A 16 -6.11 -13.31 -4.41
C GLY A 16 -5.64 -14.73 -4.12
N LYS A 17 -6.42 -15.72 -4.56
CA LYS A 17 -6.01 -17.12 -4.45
C LYS A 17 -4.73 -17.37 -5.23
N PRO A 18 -3.80 -18.22 -4.72
CA PRO A 18 -2.49 -18.47 -5.35
C PRO A 18 -2.59 -18.83 -6.84
N GLU A 19 -3.52 -19.70 -7.21
CA GLU A 19 -3.74 -20.12 -8.59
C GLU A 19 -4.21 -18.97 -9.50
N SER A 20 -5.00 -18.02 -8.95
CA SER A 20 -5.46 -16.85 -9.69
C SER A 20 -4.34 -15.83 -9.88
N VAL A 21 -3.52 -15.62 -8.86
CA VAL A 21 -2.35 -14.75 -8.94
C VAL A 21 -1.35 -15.32 -9.93
N ALA A 22 -1.03 -16.61 -9.84
CA ALA A 22 -0.11 -17.27 -10.77
C ALA A 22 -0.58 -17.13 -12.23
N ARG A 23 -1.88 -17.28 -12.49
CA ARG A 23 -2.44 -17.11 -13.84
C ARG A 23 -2.26 -15.68 -14.37
N VAL A 24 -2.50 -14.65 -13.54
CA VAL A 24 -2.30 -13.25 -13.94
C VAL A 24 -0.82 -12.97 -14.19
N CYS A 25 0.06 -13.46 -13.32
CA CYS A 25 1.50 -13.33 -13.52
C CYS A 25 1.94 -13.97 -14.85
N GLY A 26 1.44 -15.16 -15.18
CA GLY A 26 1.70 -15.81 -16.46
C GLY A 26 1.26 -14.96 -17.65
N VAL A 27 0.02 -14.48 -17.64
CA VAL A 27 -0.50 -13.61 -18.71
C VAL A 27 0.33 -12.34 -18.87
N LEU A 28 0.71 -11.69 -17.77
CA LEU A 28 1.55 -10.49 -17.83
C LEU A 28 2.93 -10.79 -18.38
N SER A 29 3.58 -11.86 -17.93
CA SER A 29 4.89 -12.28 -18.44
C SER A 29 4.88 -12.64 -19.94
N ASP A 30 3.75 -13.16 -20.42
CA ASP A 30 3.60 -13.50 -21.86
C ASP A 30 3.29 -12.27 -22.71
N THR A 31 2.62 -11.26 -22.15
CA THR A 31 2.07 -10.12 -22.88
C THR A 31 2.98 -8.91 -22.85
N VAL A 32 3.61 -8.64 -21.70
CA VAL A 32 4.49 -7.48 -21.51
C VAL A 32 5.92 -7.87 -21.82
N LYS A 33 6.46 -7.28 -22.87
CA LYS A 33 7.83 -7.52 -23.34
C LYS A 33 8.57 -6.20 -23.48
N ASP A 34 9.86 -6.23 -23.22
CA ASP A 34 10.77 -5.12 -23.50
C ASP A 34 11.10 -5.02 -25.01
N GLU A 35 11.95 -4.08 -25.37
CA GLU A 35 12.40 -3.87 -26.76
C GLU A 35 13.15 -5.07 -27.36
N ASN A 36 13.66 -5.98 -26.51
CA ASN A 36 14.34 -7.21 -26.91
C ASN A 36 13.40 -8.44 -26.92
N GLY A 37 12.11 -8.24 -26.66
CA GLY A 37 11.10 -9.29 -26.58
C GLY A 37 11.19 -10.16 -25.31
N GLN A 38 11.89 -9.68 -24.27
CA GLN A 38 12.01 -10.36 -22.97
C GLN A 38 11.04 -9.78 -21.96
N THR A 39 10.62 -10.58 -20.99
CA THR A 39 9.86 -10.08 -19.84
C THR A 39 10.78 -9.21 -18.98
N PRO A 40 10.42 -7.94 -18.70
CA PRO A 40 11.22 -7.09 -17.83
C PRO A 40 11.44 -7.72 -16.45
N GLU A 41 12.66 -7.69 -15.93
CA GLU A 41 13.00 -8.29 -14.63
C GLU A 41 12.18 -7.73 -13.47
N ASN A 42 11.78 -6.47 -13.55
CA ASN A 42 11.01 -5.76 -12.53
C ASN A 42 9.50 -5.71 -12.81
N LEU A 43 9.00 -6.47 -13.80
CA LEU A 43 7.58 -6.50 -14.14
C LEU A 43 6.72 -7.01 -12.99
N LEU A 44 7.21 -8.02 -12.27
CA LEU A 44 6.47 -8.72 -11.23
C LEU A 44 7.32 -8.80 -9.95
N TRP A 45 6.75 -8.30 -8.86
CA TRP A 45 7.36 -8.41 -7.54
C TRP A 45 6.43 -9.18 -6.62
N ARG A 46 6.91 -10.30 -6.08
CA ARG A 46 6.16 -11.05 -5.07
C ARG A 46 6.39 -10.43 -3.70
N LEU A 47 5.31 -10.00 -3.06
CA LEU A 47 5.33 -9.62 -1.65
C LEU A 47 5.31 -10.88 -0.79
N ASP A 48 6.18 -10.94 0.22
CA ASP A 48 6.25 -12.04 1.18
C ASP A 48 5.20 -11.84 2.28
N VAL A 49 3.92 -11.94 1.87
CA VAL A 49 2.75 -11.76 2.73
C VAL A 49 1.82 -12.95 2.52
N GLU A 50 1.46 -13.63 3.60
CA GLU A 50 0.58 -14.82 3.55
C GLU A 50 -0.91 -14.46 3.54
N VAL A 51 -1.26 -13.23 3.88
CA VAL A 51 -2.65 -12.77 3.99
C VAL A 51 -2.98 -11.80 2.86
N GLY A 52 -4.06 -12.08 2.14
CA GLY A 52 -4.57 -11.20 1.08
C GLY A 52 -5.33 -10.02 1.65
N PHE A 53 -4.62 -9.00 2.13
CA PHE A 53 -5.23 -7.74 2.54
C PHE A 53 -5.94 -7.05 1.37
N HIS A 54 -6.85 -6.13 1.68
CA HIS A 54 -7.66 -5.37 0.72
C HIS A 54 -8.48 -6.29 -0.19
N HIS A 55 -9.04 -7.38 0.40
CA HIS A 55 -9.80 -8.37 -0.33
C HIS A 55 -11.09 -8.73 0.40
N PRO A 56 -12.24 -8.91 -0.28
CA PRO A 56 -13.53 -9.26 0.36
C PRO A 56 -13.50 -10.51 1.24
N ALA A 57 -12.58 -11.44 1.00
CA ALA A 57 -12.38 -12.61 1.85
C ALA A 57 -11.99 -12.28 3.30
N MET A 58 -11.53 -11.04 3.57
CA MET A 58 -11.18 -10.56 4.91
C MET A 58 -12.38 -10.05 5.71
N LEU A 59 -13.60 -10.02 5.13
CA LEU A 59 -14.81 -9.58 5.85
C LEU A 59 -15.03 -10.25 7.21
N PRO A 60 -14.80 -11.56 7.40
CA PRO A 60 -14.95 -12.18 8.72
C PRO A 60 -14.02 -11.58 9.78
N ALA A 61 -12.79 -11.16 9.39
CA ALA A 61 -11.85 -10.53 10.31
C ALA A 61 -12.31 -9.14 10.78
N VAL A 62 -13.07 -8.42 9.97
CA VAL A 62 -13.66 -7.12 10.35
C VAL A 62 -14.59 -7.24 11.55
N ALA A 63 -15.44 -8.26 11.56
CA ALA A 63 -16.33 -8.53 12.70
C ALA A 63 -15.51 -8.84 13.98
N GLN A 64 -14.50 -9.67 13.85
CA GLN A 64 -13.63 -10.05 14.97
C GLN A 64 -12.88 -8.84 15.56
N VAL A 65 -12.38 -7.93 14.73
CA VAL A 65 -11.73 -6.69 15.20
C VAL A 65 -12.71 -5.82 15.98
N ALA A 66 -13.95 -5.70 15.52
CA ALA A 66 -14.98 -4.93 16.24
C ALA A 66 -15.33 -5.56 17.60
N GLU A 67 -15.39 -6.90 17.71
CA GLU A 67 -15.60 -7.61 18.98
C GLU A 67 -14.42 -7.36 19.96
N TRP A 68 -13.19 -7.46 19.49
CA TRP A 68 -12.01 -7.18 20.31
C TRP A 68 -11.97 -5.73 20.78
N ALA A 69 -12.31 -4.78 19.91
CA ALA A 69 -12.39 -3.38 20.28
C ALA A 69 -13.41 -3.14 21.40
N ALA A 70 -14.61 -3.72 21.27
CA ALA A 70 -15.63 -3.65 22.32
C ALA A 70 -15.17 -4.27 23.64
N ALA A 71 -14.49 -5.41 23.60
CA ALA A 71 -13.94 -6.06 24.78
C ALA A 71 -12.87 -5.21 25.48
N CYS A 72 -12.16 -4.34 24.73
CA CYS A 72 -11.19 -3.38 25.26
C CYS A 72 -11.82 -2.03 25.65
N GLY A 73 -13.14 -1.88 25.60
CA GLY A 73 -13.83 -0.63 25.91
C GLY A 73 -13.70 0.45 24.83
N LEU A 74 -13.33 0.07 23.59
CA LEU A 74 -13.24 0.97 22.45
C LEU A 74 -14.56 1.01 21.67
N ASP A 75 -14.74 2.02 20.83
CA ASP A 75 -15.89 2.12 19.93
C ASP A 75 -15.83 1.01 18.85
N ALA A 76 -16.73 0.05 18.97
CA ALA A 76 -16.79 -1.10 18.08
C ALA A 76 -17.21 -0.72 16.65
N GLU A 77 -18.03 0.33 16.46
CA GLU A 77 -18.47 0.78 15.15
C GLU A 77 -17.32 1.50 14.42
N GLN A 78 -16.62 2.38 15.11
CA GLN A 78 -15.44 3.02 14.58
C GLN A 78 -14.35 2.00 14.23
N ALA A 79 -14.09 1.04 15.11
CA ALA A 79 -13.14 -0.04 14.88
C ALA A 79 -13.53 -0.88 13.66
N ARG A 80 -14.81 -1.17 13.46
CA ARG A 80 -15.34 -1.86 12.29
C ARG A 80 -15.06 -1.08 11.00
N GLY A 81 -15.33 0.23 11.00
CA GLY A 81 -15.06 1.11 9.85
C GLY A 81 -13.58 1.14 9.46
N ILE A 82 -12.69 1.26 10.43
CA ILE A 82 -11.24 1.22 10.22
C ILE A 82 -10.82 -0.14 9.67
N ALA A 83 -11.26 -1.23 10.30
CA ALA A 83 -10.94 -2.59 9.86
C ALA A 83 -11.45 -2.87 8.44
N GLN A 84 -12.64 -2.38 8.08
CA GLN A 84 -13.18 -2.49 6.73
C GLN A 84 -12.25 -1.84 5.71
N ASN A 85 -11.76 -0.64 5.99
CA ASN A 85 -10.86 0.09 5.10
C ASN A 85 -9.51 -0.60 4.98
N VAL A 86 -8.94 -1.08 6.08
CA VAL A 86 -7.60 -1.68 6.10
C VAL A 86 -7.60 -3.10 5.54
N LEU A 87 -8.64 -3.90 5.81
CA LEU A 87 -8.64 -5.33 5.49
C LEU A 87 -9.33 -5.65 4.16
N VAL A 88 -10.36 -4.88 3.79
CA VAL A 88 -11.28 -5.25 2.71
C VAL A 88 -11.24 -4.29 1.53
N ASN A 89 -11.30 -2.99 1.80
CA ASN A 89 -11.40 -2.00 0.74
C ASN A 89 -10.07 -1.83 -0.01
N PRO A 90 -10.12 -1.64 -1.35
CA PRO A 90 -8.92 -1.29 -2.11
C PRO A 90 -8.35 0.05 -1.63
N VAL A 91 -7.04 0.17 -1.63
CA VAL A 91 -6.34 1.43 -1.39
C VAL A 91 -5.98 2.08 -2.72
N ASN A 92 -6.26 3.36 -2.87
CA ASN A 92 -5.79 4.17 -3.98
C ASN A 92 -4.73 5.15 -3.47
N TRP A 93 -3.49 4.67 -3.36
CA TRP A 93 -2.39 5.44 -2.79
C TRP A 93 -2.08 6.71 -3.59
N VAL A 94 -2.25 6.68 -4.90
CA VAL A 94 -2.10 7.86 -5.76
C VAL A 94 -3.11 8.95 -5.40
N ALA A 95 -4.38 8.58 -5.20
CA ALA A 95 -5.41 9.53 -4.80
C ALA A 95 -5.16 10.07 -3.38
N GLU A 96 -4.71 9.24 -2.45
CA GLU A 96 -4.36 9.66 -1.09
C GLU A 96 -3.19 10.66 -1.11
N CYS A 97 -2.12 10.38 -1.84
CA CYS A 97 -0.98 11.30 -1.98
C CYS A 97 -1.42 12.65 -2.58
N ARG A 98 -2.22 12.63 -3.64
CA ARG A 98 -2.72 13.87 -4.26
C ARG A 98 -3.64 14.65 -3.33
N SER A 99 -4.43 13.96 -2.50
CA SER A 99 -5.26 14.61 -1.49
C SER A 99 -4.41 15.31 -0.43
N MET A 100 -3.33 14.68 0.03
CA MET A 100 -2.37 15.31 0.94
C MET A 100 -1.73 16.57 0.33
N ALA A 101 -1.32 16.48 -0.93
CA ALA A 101 -0.78 17.63 -1.67
C ALA A 101 -1.80 18.79 -1.77
N ALA A 102 -3.06 18.48 -2.10
CA ALA A 102 -4.15 19.46 -2.20
C ALA A 102 -4.48 20.13 -0.85
N LEU A 103 -4.30 19.43 0.26
CA LEU A 103 -4.42 19.97 1.62
C LEU A 103 -3.25 20.87 2.03
N GLY A 104 -2.26 21.04 1.18
CA GLY A 104 -1.11 21.90 1.43
C GLY A 104 -0.01 21.25 2.28
N VAL A 105 0.00 19.92 2.39
CA VAL A 105 1.11 19.18 3.05
C VAL A 105 2.40 19.50 2.31
N ARG A 106 3.48 19.74 3.06
CA ARG A 106 4.83 20.04 2.53
C ARG A 106 5.88 19.02 2.93
N ARG A 107 5.57 18.22 3.95
CA ARG A 107 6.46 17.16 4.43
C ARG A 107 5.66 15.95 4.85
N ILE A 108 6.08 14.77 4.42
CA ILE A 108 5.52 13.47 4.79
C ILE A 108 6.63 12.66 5.44
N LEU A 109 6.35 12.10 6.62
CA LEU A 109 7.29 11.25 7.35
C LEU A 109 6.71 9.84 7.45
N GLU A 110 7.40 8.85 6.89
CA GLU A 110 7.09 7.46 7.15
C GLU A 110 7.74 7.01 8.45
N ILE A 111 6.91 6.62 9.41
CA ILE A 111 7.36 6.05 10.69
C ILE A 111 7.13 4.54 10.62
N GLY A 112 8.12 3.83 10.11
CA GLY A 112 8.01 2.38 9.90
C GLY A 112 9.37 1.71 9.77
N PRO A 113 9.40 0.38 9.69
CA PRO A 113 10.66 -0.36 9.72
C PRO A 113 11.43 -0.39 8.40
N SER A 114 10.82 -0.02 7.25
CA SER A 114 11.40 -0.36 5.95
C SER A 114 11.42 0.74 4.88
N GLY A 115 10.78 1.89 5.10
CA GLY A 115 10.74 2.98 4.10
C GLY A 115 10.03 2.64 2.79
N GLY A 116 9.29 1.53 2.72
CA GLY A 116 8.65 1.08 1.50
C GLY A 116 7.55 2.00 0.99
N VAL A 117 6.77 2.56 1.91
CA VAL A 117 5.70 3.51 1.59
C VAL A 117 6.27 4.88 1.21
N ALA A 118 7.38 5.31 1.84
CA ALA A 118 8.06 6.55 1.47
C ALA A 118 8.53 6.52 0.02
N MET A 119 9.10 5.40 -0.43
CA MET A 119 9.52 5.23 -1.83
C MET A 119 8.35 5.36 -2.81
N LEU A 120 7.22 4.71 -2.52
CA LEU A 120 6.01 4.80 -3.35
C LEU A 120 5.42 6.22 -3.34
N THR A 121 5.39 6.85 -2.17
CA THR A 121 4.91 8.23 -1.98
C THR A 121 5.77 9.22 -2.75
N GLN A 122 7.10 9.07 -2.68
CA GLN A 122 8.04 9.89 -3.44
C GLN A 122 7.80 9.78 -4.94
N ALA A 123 7.59 8.55 -5.45
CA ALA A 123 7.34 8.33 -6.87
C ALA A 123 6.02 8.98 -7.35
N VAL A 124 4.98 9.04 -6.49
CA VAL A 124 3.70 9.69 -6.82
C VAL A 124 3.80 11.21 -6.75
N LEU A 125 4.58 11.75 -5.81
CA LEU A 125 4.68 13.20 -5.53
C LEU A 125 5.93 13.83 -6.13
N ASP A 126 6.62 13.13 -7.03
CA ASP A 126 7.79 13.67 -7.71
C ASP A 126 7.45 14.97 -8.44
N GLY A 127 8.27 16.01 -8.21
CA GLY A 127 8.05 17.34 -8.77
C GLY A 127 7.01 18.23 -8.05
N GLU A 128 6.26 17.72 -7.07
CA GLU A 128 5.22 18.49 -6.35
C GLU A 128 5.80 19.39 -5.23
N GLY A 129 7.10 19.38 -5.00
CA GLY A 129 7.76 20.17 -3.95
C GLY A 129 7.39 19.72 -2.53
N ILE A 130 7.02 18.46 -2.37
CA ILE A 130 6.73 17.83 -1.08
C ILE A 130 7.91 16.95 -0.70
N GLU A 131 8.44 17.17 0.50
CA GLU A 131 9.52 16.35 1.06
C GLU A 131 8.95 15.07 1.64
N VAL A 132 9.46 13.92 1.20
CA VAL A 132 9.08 12.59 1.73
C VAL A 132 10.30 11.96 2.37
N LEU A 133 10.21 11.62 3.66
CA LEU A 133 11.31 11.11 4.47
C LEU A 133 10.93 9.79 5.14
N ASP A 134 11.82 8.82 5.05
CA ASP A 134 11.76 7.58 5.83
C ASP A 134 12.53 7.77 7.16
N VAL A 135 11.81 7.70 8.28
CA VAL A 135 12.38 7.85 9.62
C VAL A 135 13.32 6.71 10.01
N SER A 136 13.29 5.57 9.33
CA SER A 136 14.29 4.52 9.52
C SER A 136 15.68 4.94 9.02
N GLY A 137 15.75 5.86 8.06
CA GLY A 137 16.96 6.43 7.50
C GLY A 137 17.58 7.55 8.36
N ALA A 138 18.81 7.93 8.03
CA ALA A 138 19.54 8.98 8.76
C ALA A 138 18.90 10.37 8.62
N GLU A 139 18.44 10.72 7.41
CA GLU A 139 17.80 12.01 7.12
C GLU A 139 16.45 12.15 7.84
N GLY A 140 15.62 11.10 7.82
CA GLY A 140 14.33 11.09 8.52
C GLY A 140 14.51 11.17 10.04
N LYS A 141 15.53 10.50 10.59
CA LYS A 141 15.86 10.63 12.01
C LYS A 141 16.32 12.05 12.36
N ALA A 142 17.16 12.65 11.55
CA ALA A 142 17.60 14.04 11.75
C ALA A 142 16.42 15.02 11.66
N ALA A 143 15.48 14.80 10.74
CA ALA A 143 14.28 15.64 10.60
C ALA A 143 13.33 15.55 11.82
N LEU A 144 13.28 14.39 12.51
CA LEU A 144 12.44 14.20 13.70
C LEU A 144 13.14 14.59 15.00
N PHE A 145 14.41 14.29 15.14
CA PHE A 145 15.12 14.34 16.43
C PHE A 145 16.32 15.30 16.42
N GLY A 146 16.73 15.78 15.25
CA GLY A 146 17.82 16.70 15.07
C GLY A 146 17.35 18.15 15.23
N GLY A 147 17.22 18.59 16.47
CA GLY A 147 17.06 19.99 16.83
C GLY A 147 18.37 20.53 17.37
#